data_4f6bbf1ad54b6f4278c7a56b45613662
#
_entry.id   4f6bbf1ad54b6f4278c7a56b45613662
#
_cell.length_a   1.000
_cell.length_b   1.000
_cell.length_c   1.000
_cell.angle_alpha   90.00
_cell.angle_beta   90.00
_cell.angle_gamma   90.00
#
_symmetry.space_group_name_H-M   'P 1'
#
loop_
_entity.id
_entity.type
_entity.pdbx_description
1 polymer ?
#
loop_
_entity_poly.entity_id
_entity_poly.type
_entity_poly.pdbx_seq_one_letter_code
_entity_poly.pdbx_strand_id
1 'polypeptide(L)'
;MQKQYQQAITQYRQRVFSFANYSLRAREDAEDITQDVFIKLWQNWQRIDHSKLNAWLMRVAHNAVVDHVREHKKANEQVDDYAELEDQASEEYSGGDLDDRAFKQQLMEAIKSLDDPFRSILVMRDIQGMSYTDIQQSLDISASQVKVYLHRGRRKLRENKKLRSLYEAMSDSETGDSQGEVVSIKQATRVKD
;
A
#
# COMPACT_ATOMS: atom_id res chain seq x y z
N MET A 1 -11.69 16.17 23.20
CA MET A 1 -12.12 15.53 21.95
C MET A 1 -11.47 16.19 20.73
N GLN A 2 -11.73 17.45 20.42
CA GLN A 2 -11.19 18.11 19.20
C GLN A 2 -9.66 18.04 19.08
N LYS A 3 -8.91 18.36 20.16
CA LYS A 3 -7.43 18.31 20.17
C LYS A 3 -6.88 16.90 19.92
N GLN A 4 -7.48 15.89 20.54
CA GLN A 4 -7.05 14.49 20.36
C GLN A 4 -7.36 13.98 18.95
N TYR A 5 -8.52 14.37 18.41
CA TYR A 5 -8.87 14.06 17.02
C TYR A 5 -7.87 14.69 16.03
N GLN A 6 -7.51 15.96 16.24
CA GLN A 6 -6.53 16.64 15.40
C GLN A 6 -5.15 15.96 15.46
N GLN A 7 -4.74 15.51 16.65
CA GLN A 7 -3.52 14.71 16.80
C GLN A 7 -3.59 13.40 16.04
N ALA A 8 -4.73 12.71 16.08
CA ALA A 8 -4.92 11.48 15.32
C ALA A 8 -4.83 11.71 13.80
N ILE A 9 -5.42 12.79 13.28
CA ILE A 9 -5.27 13.15 11.87
C ILE A 9 -3.78 13.35 11.54
N THR A 10 -3.08 14.18 12.29
CA THR A 10 -1.66 14.47 12.04
C THR A 10 -0.82 13.20 12.06
N GLN A 11 -1.10 12.29 12.98
CA GLN A 11 -0.34 11.05 13.16
C GLN A 11 -0.61 10.00 12.08
N TYR A 12 -1.88 9.87 11.63
CA TYR A 12 -2.30 8.72 10.82
C TYR A 12 -2.67 9.05 9.38
N ARG A 13 -2.87 10.34 9.02
CA ARG A 13 -3.33 10.74 7.69
C ARG A 13 -2.43 10.17 6.58
N GLN A 14 -1.11 10.36 6.73
CA GLN A 14 -0.16 9.87 5.73
C GLN A 14 -0.18 8.34 5.59
N ARG A 15 -0.38 7.62 6.70
CA ARG A 15 -0.48 6.16 6.67
C ARG A 15 -1.73 5.69 5.93
N VAL A 16 -2.88 6.28 6.21
CA VAL A 16 -4.15 5.95 5.54
C VAL A 16 -4.06 6.28 4.06
N PHE A 17 -3.58 7.48 3.71
CA PHE A 17 -3.39 7.90 2.32
C PHE A 17 -2.42 6.98 1.58
N SER A 18 -1.26 6.69 2.14
CA SER A 18 -0.29 5.77 1.54
C SER A 18 -0.89 4.39 1.27
N PHE A 19 -1.68 3.84 2.21
CA PHE A 19 -2.37 2.57 2.01
C PHE A 19 -3.34 2.63 0.82
N ALA A 20 -4.17 3.66 0.76
CA ALA A 20 -5.12 3.84 -0.33
C ALA A 20 -4.41 4.03 -1.68
N ASN A 21 -3.35 4.86 -1.72
CA ASN A 21 -2.58 5.14 -2.93
C ASN A 21 -1.83 3.91 -3.48
N TYR A 22 -1.35 3.00 -2.62
CA TYR A 22 -0.79 1.71 -3.06
C TYR A 22 -1.87 0.71 -3.50
N SER A 23 -3.12 0.97 -3.17
CA SER A 23 -4.24 0.07 -3.44
C SER A 23 -5.10 0.49 -4.64
N LEU A 24 -5.10 1.77 -4.98
CA LEU A 24 -5.94 2.37 -6.03
C LEU A 24 -5.07 2.89 -7.19
N ARG A 25 -5.70 3.07 -8.36
CA ARG A 25 -5.02 3.61 -9.53
C ARG A 25 -4.95 5.14 -9.49
N ALA A 26 -6.07 5.80 -9.27
CA ALA A 26 -6.15 7.24 -9.21
C ALA A 26 -5.79 7.77 -7.80
N ARG A 27 -5.03 8.86 -7.78
CA ARG A 27 -4.62 9.55 -6.54
C ARG A 27 -5.82 10.21 -5.86
N GLU A 28 -6.71 10.76 -6.67
CA GLU A 28 -7.93 11.41 -6.21
C GLU A 28 -8.81 10.46 -5.39
N ASP A 29 -8.97 9.23 -5.86
CA ASP A 29 -9.71 8.19 -5.11
C ASP A 29 -9.06 7.88 -3.76
N ALA A 30 -7.72 7.89 -3.71
CA ALA A 30 -6.99 7.68 -2.45
C ALA A 30 -7.16 8.86 -1.49
N GLU A 31 -7.26 10.09 -1.99
CA GLU A 31 -7.53 11.29 -1.20
C GLU A 31 -8.96 11.26 -0.65
N ASP A 32 -9.94 10.91 -1.47
CA ASP A 32 -11.34 10.80 -1.08
C ASP A 32 -11.55 9.71 -0.03
N ILE A 33 -10.99 8.52 -0.23
CA ILE A 33 -11.04 7.45 0.78
C ILE A 33 -10.38 7.92 2.10
N THR A 34 -9.27 8.65 1.99
CA THR A 34 -8.61 9.17 3.20
C THR A 34 -9.52 10.14 3.95
N GLN A 35 -10.21 11.05 3.27
CA GLN A 35 -11.17 11.94 3.89
C GLN A 35 -12.32 11.18 4.56
N ASP A 36 -12.90 10.22 3.85
CA ASP A 36 -14.00 9.39 4.36
C ASP A 36 -13.62 8.61 5.63
N VAL A 37 -12.40 8.06 5.67
CA VAL A 37 -11.88 7.36 6.85
C VAL A 37 -11.84 8.29 8.07
N PHE A 38 -11.40 9.54 7.90
CA PHE A 38 -11.36 10.50 9.00
C PHE A 38 -12.74 11.07 9.36
N ILE A 39 -13.65 11.19 8.41
CA ILE A 39 -15.06 11.48 8.72
C ILE A 39 -15.67 10.37 9.57
N LYS A 40 -15.48 9.10 9.21
CA LYS A 40 -15.92 7.94 9.99
C LYS A 40 -15.26 7.90 11.36
N LEU A 41 -13.97 8.28 11.47
CA LEU A 41 -13.28 8.41 12.75
C LEU A 41 -13.98 9.44 13.66
N TRP A 42 -14.30 10.62 13.12
CA TRP A 42 -15.00 11.67 13.87
C TRP A 42 -16.37 11.19 14.41
N GLN A 43 -17.15 10.58 13.52
CA GLN A 43 -18.48 10.06 13.85
C GLN A 43 -18.46 8.96 14.92
N ASN A 44 -17.38 8.20 15.01
CA ASN A 44 -17.26 7.06 15.91
C ASN A 44 -16.30 7.31 17.08
N TRP A 45 -15.76 8.53 17.24
CA TRP A 45 -14.70 8.86 18.18
C TRP A 45 -14.90 8.33 19.60
N GLN A 46 -16.12 8.45 20.13
CA GLN A 46 -16.44 8.04 21.50
C GLN A 46 -16.60 6.52 21.68
N ARG A 47 -16.75 5.78 20.57
CA ARG A 47 -17.00 4.33 20.58
C ARG A 47 -15.74 3.50 20.32
N ILE A 48 -14.69 4.16 19.84
CA ILE A 48 -13.45 3.49 19.44
C ILE A 48 -12.53 3.31 20.64
N ASP A 49 -11.95 2.14 20.78
CA ASP A 49 -10.80 1.92 21.67
C ASP A 49 -9.57 2.59 21.08
N HIS A 50 -9.16 3.70 21.66
CA HIS A 50 -8.04 4.51 21.16
C HIS A 50 -6.69 3.78 21.25
N SER A 51 -6.58 2.76 22.08
CA SER A 51 -5.38 1.90 22.12
C SER A 51 -5.23 1.06 20.83
N LYS A 52 -6.31 0.85 20.09
CA LYS A 52 -6.39 0.11 18.82
C LYS A 52 -6.68 1.00 17.61
N LEU A 53 -6.49 2.31 17.76
CA LEU A 53 -6.87 3.29 16.74
C LEU A 53 -6.19 3.00 15.39
N ASN A 54 -4.91 2.62 15.39
CA ASN A 54 -4.19 2.25 14.17
C ASN A 54 -4.88 1.10 13.42
N ALA A 55 -5.18 0.00 14.11
CA ALA A 55 -5.84 -1.14 13.51
C ALA A 55 -7.25 -0.81 13.02
N TRP A 56 -7.99 0.00 13.79
CA TRP A 56 -9.32 0.46 13.40
C TRP A 56 -9.30 1.30 12.12
N LEU A 57 -8.40 2.30 12.04
CA LEU A 57 -8.24 3.14 10.85
C LEU A 57 -7.89 2.32 9.61
N MET A 58 -6.95 1.37 9.76
CA MET A 58 -6.54 0.52 8.66
C MET A 58 -7.65 -0.46 8.21
N ARG A 59 -8.49 -0.93 9.14
CA ARG A 59 -9.70 -1.70 8.82
C ARG A 59 -10.68 -0.89 8.00
N VAL A 60 -10.96 0.34 8.42
CA VAL A 60 -11.89 1.24 7.70
C VAL A 60 -11.36 1.59 6.31
N ALA A 61 -10.06 1.88 6.21
CA ALA A 61 -9.41 2.16 4.94
C ALA A 61 -9.44 0.93 4.00
N HIS A 62 -9.10 -0.25 4.51
CA HIS A 62 -9.16 -1.50 3.73
C HIS A 62 -10.56 -1.77 3.18
N ASN A 63 -11.57 -1.68 4.03
CA ASN A 63 -12.96 -1.90 3.59
C ASN A 63 -13.38 -0.88 2.53
N ALA A 64 -13.04 0.40 2.70
CA ALA A 64 -13.36 1.44 1.72
C ALA A 64 -12.66 1.18 0.37
N VAL A 65 -11.39 0.78 0.39
CA VAL A 65 -10.64 0.40 -0.84
C VAL A 65 -11.29 -0.81 -1.52
N VAL A 66 -11.63 -1.86 -0.77
CA VAL A 66 -12.25 -3.07 -1.33
C VAL A 66 -13.62 -2.75 -1.95
N ASP A 67 -14.43 -1.94 -1.27
CA ASP A 67 -15.73 -1.51 -1.78
C ASP A 67 -15.58 -0.68 -3.06
N HIS A 68 -14.66 0.29 -3.07
CA HIS A 68 -14.36 1.12 -4.24
C HIS A 68 -13.94 0.25 -5.45
N VAL A 69 -12.98 -0.65 -5.28
CA VAL A 69 -12.51 -1.55 -6.35
C VAL A 69 -13.65 -2.44 -6.86
N ARG A 70 -14.50 -2.94 -5.96
CA ARG A 70 -15.65 -3.78 -6.35
C ARG A 70 -16.68 -3.00 -7.16
N GLU A 71 -16.96 -1.74 -6.80
CA GLU A 71 -17.89 -0.88 -7.52
C GLU A 71 -17.38 -0.52 -8.91
N HIS A 72 -16.11 -0.14 -9.01
CA HIS A 72 -15.48 0.14 -10.31
C HIS A 72 -15.42 -1.08 -11.22
N LYS A 73 -15.16 -2.26 -10.68
CA LYS A 73 -15.16 -3.49 -11.48
C LYS A 73 -16.55 -3.79 -12.03
N LYS A 74 -17.61 -3.62 -11.24
CA LYS A 74 -19.00 -3.79 -11.71
C LYS A 74 -19.38 -2.75 -12.77
N ALA A 75 -18.95 -1.50 -12.61
CA ALA A 75 -19.21 -0.45 -13.59
C ALA A 75 -18.51 -0.77 -14.94
N ASN A 76 -17.28 -1.26 -14.92
CA ASN A 76 -16.53 -1.62 -16.12
C ASN A 76 -17.08 -2.91 -16.80
N GLU A 77 -17.64 -3.85 -16.05
CA GLU A 77 -18.29 -5.04 -16.63
C GLU A 77 -19.61 -4.69 -17.36
N GLN A 78 -20.18 -3.51 -17.09
CA GLN A 78 -21.41 -3.02 -17.77
C GLN A 78 -21.11 -2.13 -18.98
N VAL A 79 -19.86 -1.73 -19.16
CA VAL A 79 -19.39 -0.93 -20.30
C VAL A 79 -18.37 -1.79 -21.04
N ASP A 80 -18.85 -2.57 -22.02
CA ASP A 80 -17.97 -3.12 -23.04
C ASP A 80 -17.33 -1.95 -23.79
N ASP A 81 -16.03 -1.94 -23.81
CA ASP A 81 -15.13 -1.22 -24.70
C ASP A 81 -14.23 -0.12 -24.08
N TYR A 82 -12.92 -0.38 -24.24
CA TYR A 82 -11.80 0.55 -24.44
C TYR A 82 -11.71 1.83 -23.59
N ALA A 83 -11.06 1.71 -22.46
CA ALA A 83 -10.16 2.77 -21.99
C ALA A 83 -8.97 2.16 -21.26
N GLU A 84 -7.89 1.98 -21.97
CA GLU A 84 -6.55 2.07 -21.37
C GLU A 84 -6.46 3.48 -20.79
N LEU A 85 -6.75 3.63 -19.51
CA LEU A 85 -6.53 4.87 -18.79
C LEU A 85 -5.01 5.04 -18.68
N GLU A 86 -4.50 6.04 -19.40
CA GLU A 86 -3.14 6.53 -19.27
C GLU A 86 -2.79 6.70 -17.79
N ASP A 87 -1.75 6.01 -17.39
CA ASP A 87 -1.16 6.05 -16.07
C ASP A 87 -0.57 7.46 -15.87
N GLN A 88 -1.32 8.35 -15.23
CA GLN A 88 -0.76 9.63 -14.79
C GLN A 88 0.22 9.31 -13.65
N ALA A 89 1.48 9.23 -14.02
CA ALA A 89 2.58 9.14 -13.09
C ALA A 89 2.51 10.33 -12.13
N SER A 90 2.08 10.07 -10.90
CA SER A 90 2.07 11.09 -9.85
C SER A 90 3.51 11.43 -9.48
N GLU A 91 3.93 12.60 -9.92
CA GLU A 91 5.12 13.29 -9.45
C GLU A 91 4.95 13.60 -7.95
N GLU A 92 5.83 13.03 -7.15
CA GLU A 92 6.43 13.62 -5.95
C GLU A 92 7.14 12.55 -5.12
N TYR A 93 8.37 12.21 -5.57
CA TYR A 93 9.41 11.73 -4.68
C TYR A 93 10.69 12.48 -5.02
N SER A 94 10.98 13.52 -4.22
CA SER A 94 12.25 14.24 -4.25
C SER A 94 13.39 13.35 -3.78
N GLY A 95 14.42 13.18 -4.65
CA GLY A 95 15.73 12.74 -4.27
C GLY A 95 16.00 11.24 -4.29
N GLY A 96 16.33 10.73 -5.45
CA GLY A 96 16.89 9.41 -5.68
C GLY A 96 17.42 9.32 -7.11
N ASP A 97 18.40 8.47 -7.35
CA ASP A 97 18.92 8.18 -8.67
C ASP A 97 17.77 7.79 -9.63
N LEU A 98 17.86 8.08 -10.91
CA LEU A 98 16.82 7.76 -11.92
C LEU A 98 16.41 6.28 -11.87
N ASP A 99 17.36 5.38 -11.64
CA ASP A 99 17.13 3.94 -11.52
C ASP A 99 16.28 3.58 -10.29
N ASP A 100 16.50 4.27 -9.16
CA ASP A 100 15.71 4.06 -7.92
C ASP A 100 14.26 4.54 -8.09
N ARG A 101 14.02 5.61 -8.85
CA ARG A 101 12.65 6.09 -9.18
C ARG A 101 11.92 5.08 -10.06
N ALA A 102 12.56 4.59 -11.13
CA ALA A 102 11.96 3.62 -12.03
C ALA A 102 11.61 2.31 -11.28
N PHE A 103 12.51 1.84 -10.41
CA PHE A 103 12.27 0.67 -9.59
C PHE A 103 11.10 0.86 -8.61
N LYS A 104 11.03 2.00 -7.92
CA LYS A 104 9.93 2.33 -7.01
C LYS A 104 8.59 2.40 -7.72
N GLN A 105 8.55 3.00 -8.91
CA GLN A 105 7.35 3.05 -9.73
C GLN A 105 6.90 1.64 -10.14
N GLN A 106 7.79 0.82 -10.66
CA GLN A 106 7.47 -0.56 -11.05
C GLN A 106 7.07 -1.43 -9.86
N LEU A 107 7.68 -1.22 -8.70
CA LEU A 107 7.27 -1.89 -7.46
C LEU A 107 5.84 -1.50 -7.06
N MET A 108 5.51 -0.21 -7.15
CA MET A 108 4.15 0.26 -6.88
C MET A 108 3.14 -0.36 -7.83
N GLU A 109 3.41 -0.38 -9.14
CA GLU A 109 2.56 -1.01 -10.14
C GLU A 109 2.41 -2.51 -9.90
N ALA A 110 3.50 -3.20 -9.58
CA ALA A 110 3.47 -4.61 -9.25
C ALA A 110 2.60 -4.89 -7.99
N ILE A 111 2.68 -4.03 -6.97
CA ILE A 111 1.83 -4.13 -5.78
C ILE A 111 0.36 -3.87 -6.14
N LYS A 112 0.06 -2.83 -6.93
CA LYS A 112 -1.30 -2.51 -7.39
C LYS A 112 -1.93 -3.65 -8.20
N SER A 113 -1.12 -4.41 -8.94
CA SER A 113 -1.60 -5.55 -9.72
C SER A 113 -1.95 -6.79 -8.90
N LEU A 114 -1.60 -6.83 -7.62
CA LEU A 114 -1.94 -7.94 -6.74
C LEU A 114 -3.40 -7.90 -6.32
N ASP A 115 -4.03 -9.06 -6.25
CA ASP A 115 -5.34 -9.21 -5.64
C ASP A 115 -5.29 -9.08 -4.12
N ASP A 116 -6.39 -8.64 -3.50
CA ASP A 116 -6.56 -8.79 -2.07
C ASP A 116 -6.77 -10.27 -1.69
N PRO A 117 -6.31 -10.70 -0.51
CA PRO A 117 -5.69 -9.90 0.55
C PRO A 117 -4.17 -9.70 0.42
N PHE A 118 -3.53 -10.18 -0.64
CA PHE A 118 -2.07 -10.13 -0.79
C PHE A 118 -1.56 -8.70 -0.83
N ARG A 119 -2.20 -7.84 -1.61
CA ARG A 119 -1.87 -6.42 -1.73
C ARG A 119 -1.94 -5.72 -0.38
N SER A 120 -3.09 -5.78 0.29
CA SER A 120 -3.31 -5.10 1.58
C SER A 120 -2.31 -5.54 2.64
N ILE A 121 -2.04 -6.83 2.74
CA ILE A 121 -1.10 -7.35 3.74
C ILE A 121 0.34 -6.93 3.45
N LEU A 122 0.76 -6.92 2.18
CA LEU A 122 2.08 -6.43 1.78
C LEU A 122 2.25 -4.95 2.10
N VAL A 123 1.28 -4.13 1.74
CA VAL A 123 1.33 -2.69 2.04
C VAL A 123 1.40 -2.46 3.54
N MET A 124 0.52 -3.09 4.33
CA MET A 124 0.51 -2.94 5.78
C MET A 124 1.82 -3.42 6.42
N ARG A 125 2.39 -4.56 5.97
CA ARG A 125 3.57 -5.14 6.58
C ARG A 125 4.88 -4.56 6.06
N ASP A 126 5.07 -4.56 4.74
CA ASP A 126 6.38 -4.30 4.13
C ASP A 126 6.59 -2.81 3.83
N ILE A 127 5.52 -2.07 3.51
CA ILE A 127 5.57 -0.63 3.29
C ILE A 127 5.41 0.14 4.62
N GLN A 128 4.40 -0.22 5.42
CA GLN A 128 4.04 0.56 6.62
C GLN A 128 4.62 0.01 7.93
N GLY A 129 5.26 -1.15 7.90
CA GLY A 129 5.91 -1.75 9.08
C GLY A 129 4.96 -2.21 10.18
N MET A 130 3.66 -2.41 9.89
CA MET A 130 2.68 -2.80 10.90
C MET A 130 3.03 -4.15 11.56
N SER A 131 2.67 -4.28 12.83
CA SER A 131 2.82 -5.54 13.53
C SER A 131 1.85 -6.61 12.99
N TYR A 132 2.21 -7.90 13.18
CA TYR A 132 1.27 -8.99 12.82
C TYR A 132 -0.05 -8.86 13.54
N THR A 133 -0.03 -8.45 14.82
CA THR A 133 -1.23 -8.25 15.64
C THR A 133 -2.12 -7.15 15.08
N ASP A 134 -1.55 -6.02 14.67
CA ASP A 134 -2.32 -4.93 14.06
C ASP A 134 -2.94 -5.37 12.74
N ILE A 135 -2.20 -6.12 11.90
CA ILE A 135 -2.72 -6.63 10.63
C ILE A 135 -3.88 -7.62 10.87
N GLN A 136 -3.73 -8.53 11.83
CA GLN A 136 -4.81 -9.45 12.22
C GLN A 136 -6.07 -8.69 12.62
N GLN A 137 -5.92 -7.67 13.47
CA GLN A 137 -7.02 -6.86 13.93
C GLN A 137 -7.64 -6.00 12.80
N SER A 138 -6.81 -5.50 11.87
CA SER A 138 -7.28 -4.67 10.75
C SER A 138 -8.07 -5.48 9.73
N LEU A 139 -7.63 -6.70 9.42
CA LEU A 139 -8.21 -7.54 8.36
C LEU A 139 -9.12 -8.65 8.89
N ASP A 140 -9.24 -8.79 10.22
CA ASP A 140 -10.00 -9.85 10.89
C ASP A 140 -9.60 -11.26 10.45
N ILE A 141 -8.29 -11.52 10.42
CA ILE A 141 -7.70 -12.79 10.01
C ILE A 141 -6.75 -13.34 11.07
N SER A 142 -6.47 -14.65 11.03
CA SER A 142 -5.55 -15.29 11.97
C SER A 142 -4.08 -14.97 11.69
N ALA A 143 -3.22 -15.16 12.71
CA ALA A 143 -1.76 -15.00 12.55
C ALA A 143 -1.18 -15.93 11.48
N SER A 144 -1.70 -17.13 11.35
CA SER A 144 -1.28 -18.08 10.33
C SER A 144 -1.65 -17.60 8.93
N GLN A 145 -2.84 -17.04 8.76
CA GLN A 145 -3.26 -16.44 7.48
C GLN A 145 -2.39 -15.25 7.10
N VAL A 146 -2.05 -14.34 8.03
CA VAL A 146 -1.12 -13.24 7.76
C VAL A 146 0.20 -13.75 7.21
N LYS A 147 0.81 -14.78 7.85
CA LYS A 147 2.09 -15.37 7.40
C LYS A 147 1.97 -15.98 6.00
N VAL A 148 0.92 -16.77 5.76
CA VAL A 148 0.69 -17.42 4.48
C VAL A 148 0.48 -16.41 3.37
N TYR A 149 -0.35 -15.39 3.60
CA TYR A 149 -0.63 -14.37 2.60
C TYR A 149 0.58 -13.48 2.31
N LEU A 150 1.38 -13.11 3.31
CA LEU A 150 2.65 -12.43 3.10
C LEU A 150 3.61 -13.25 2.23
N HIS A 151 3.77 -14.53 2.56
CA HIS A 151 4.64 -15.41 1.78
C HIS A 151 4.18 -15.51 0.32
N ARG A 152 2.89 -15.71 0.09
CA ARG A 152 2.32 -15.81 -1.27
C ARG A 152 2.41 -14.48 -2.02
N GLY A 153 2.11 -13.35 -1.37
CA GLY A 153 2.20 -12.03 -1.97
C GLY A 153 3.64 -11.69 -2.40
N ARG A 154 4.62 -11.93 -1.52
CA ARG A 154 6.05 -11.73 -1.84
C ARG A 154 6.53 -12.64 -2.97
N ARG A 155 6.01 -13.87 -3.06
CA ARG A 155 6.30 -14.76 -4.17
C ARG A 155 5.75 -14.21 -5.48
N LYS A 156 4.50 -13.74 -5.52
CA LYS A 156 3.90 -13.10 -6.70
C LYS A 156 4.70 -11.89 -7.17
N LEU A 157 5.20 -11.04 -6.25
CA LEU A 157 6.06 -9.91 -6.62
C LEU A 157 7.38 -10.36 -7.25
N ARG A 158 8.04 -11.40 -6.71
CA ARG A 158 9.28 -11.95 -7.28
C ARG A 158 9.08 -12.59 -8.67
N GLU A 159 7.88 -13.09 -8.93
CA GLU A 159 7.50 -13.67 -10.22
C GLU A 159 7.16 -12.59 -11.27
N ASN A 160 7.03 -11.31 -10.87
CA ASN A 160 6.75 -10.21 -11.79
C ASN A 160 7.98 -9.93 -12.67
N LYS A 161 7.82 -10.19 -13.97
CA LYS A 161 8.93 -10.12 -14.94
C LYS A 161 9.53 -8.72 -15.06
N LYS A 162 8.69 -7.68 -15.08
CA LYS A 162 9.13 -6.28 -15.20
C LYS A 162 9.97 -5.85 -13.99
N LEU A 163 9.49 -6.17 -12.78
CA LEU A 163 10.19 -5.85 -11.54
C LEU A 163 11.53 -6.62 -11.46
N ARG A 164 11.54 -7.88 -11.88
CA ARG A 164 12.74 -8.71 -11.90
C ARG A 164 13.79 -8.20 -12.87
N SER A 165 13.42 -7.84 -14.10
CA SER A 165 14.38 -7.33 -15.09
C SER A 165 15.01 -6.00 -14.67
N LEU A 166 14.25 -5.11 -14.00
CA LEU A 166 14.80 -3.88 -13.45
C LEU A 166 15.77 -4.16 -12.30
N TYR A 167 15.43 -5.08 -11.42
CA TYR A 167 16.33 -5.47 -10.33
C TYR A 167 17.64 -6.07 -10.85
N GLU A 168 17.58 -6.93 -11.86
CA GLU A 168 18.74 -7.50 -12.52
C GLU A 168 19.61 -6.41 -13.16
N ALA A 169 19.01 -5.44 -13.87
CA ALA A 169 19.72 -4.32 -14.48
C ALA A 169 20.42 -3.41 -13.45
N MET A 170 19.77 -3.12 -12.33
CA MET A 170 20.36 -2.35 -11.23
C MET A 170 21.50 -3.10 -10.53
N SER A 171 21.34 -4.40 -10.33
CA SER A 171 22.35 -5.28 -9.73
C SER A 171 23.61 -5.39 -10.59
N ASP A 172 23.45 -5.42 -11.91
CA ASP A 172 24.59 -5.47 -12.86
C ASP A 172 25.33 -4.13 -12.92
N SER A 173 24.66 -3.01 -12.66
CA SER A 173 25.32 -1.69 -12.59
C SER A 173 26.13 -1.48 -11.30
N GLU A 174 25.78 -2.17 -10.21
CA GLU A 174 26.51 -2.12 -8.93
C GLU A 174 27.65 -3.14 -8.84
N THR A 175 27.65 -4.22 -9.63
CA THR A 175 28.68 -5.27 -9.61
C THR A 175 29.94 -4.95 -10.40
N GLY A 176 30.28 -3.65 -10.55
CA GLY A 176 31.66 -3.23 -10.74
C GLY A 176 32.54 -3.50 -9.51
N ASP A 177 31.96 -3.73 -8.31
CA ASP A 177 32.69 -4.16 -7.10
C ASP A 177 31.73 -4.83 -6.07
N SER A 178 32.05 -6.13 -5.73
CA SER A 178 31.60 -6.89 -4.55
C SER A 178 30.24 -7.60 -4.55
N GLN A 179 30.35 -8.87 -4.32
CA GLN A 179 29.44 -10.00 -4.02
C GLN A 179 28.06 -9.69 -3.43
N GLY A 180 27.07 -10.38 -4.02
CA GLY A 180 25.65 -10.30 -3.78
C GLY A 180 25.14 -10.45 -2.34
N GLU A 181 24.39 -9.46 -1.94
CA GLU A 181 23.49 -9.54 -0.80
C GLU A 181 22.05 -9.35 -1.28
N VAL A 182 21.18 -10.26 -0.90
CA VAL A 182 19.75 -10.22 -1.26
C VAL A 182 19.13 -9.00 -0.62
N VAL A 183 18.94 -7.93 -1.40
CA VAL A 183 18.28 -6.71 -0.93
C VAL A 183 16.84 -7.04 -0.55
N SER A 184 16.55 -6.93 0.74
CA SER A 184 15.20 -7.09 1.26
C SER A 184 14.32 -5.95 0.78
N ILE A 185 13.07 -6.24 0.42
CA ILE A 185 12.03 -5.21 0.11
C ILE A 185 12.01 -4.08 1.15
N LYS A 186 12.43 -4.38 2.41
CA LYS A 186 12.61 -3.39 3.48
C LYS A 186 13.66 -2.31 3.22
N GLN A 187 14.65 -2.53 2.37
CA GLN A 187 15.67 -1.53 2.07
C GLN A 187 15.21 -0.54 1.00
N ALA A 188 14.42 -1.01 0.02
CA ALA A 188 13.85 -0.16 -1.02
C ALA A 188 12.80 0.85 -0.49
N THR A 189 12.26 0.63 0.72
CA THR A 189 11.21 1.48 1.32
C THR A 189 11.69 2.34 2.49
N ARG A 190 12.97 2.26 2.88
CA ARG A 190 13.54 3.14 3.91
C ARG A 190 13.79 4.53 3.33
N VAL A 191 12.77 5.39 3.39
CA VAL A 191 12.97 6.84 3.34
C VAL A 191 13.68 7.22 4.64
N LYS A 192 14.87 7.80 4.54
CA LYS A 192 15.54 8.46 5.66
C LYS A 192 14.65 9.61 6.15
N ASP A 193 14.39 9.62 7.45
CA ASP A 193 13.91 10.80 8.17
C ASP A 193 14.86 11.99 7.97
#